data_d9e58d691916b046b2a7011c2ba48b90
#
_entry.id   d9e58d691916b046b2a7011c2ba48b90
#
_cell.length_a   1.000
_cell.length_b   1.000
_cell.length_c   1.000
_cell.angle_alpha   90.00
_cell.angle_beta   90.00
_cell.angle_gamma   90.00
#
_symmetry.space_group_name_H-M   'P 1'
#
loop_
_entity.id
_entity.type
_entity.pdbx_description
1 polymer ?
#
loop_
_entity_poly.entity_id
_entity_poly.type
_entity_poly.pdbx_seq_one_letter_code
_entity_poly.pdbx_strand_id
1 'polypeptide(L)'
;MNKIISKKQFSEKVFCIEVEAPLIARSCRAGNFIIVRVDKNSERVPYTIAKADPEKGTLTMVIQEVGRSSTKLCDLKVGDEVADIVGPLGTPSHIENYGTVVCAGGGIGIAAILPILTALKKAGNRVISVLAGRTKELVIMVDDVKEYSDEVIIMTDDGSYLSLIHISEPT
;
A
#
# COMPACT_ATOMS: atom_id res chain seq x y z
N MET A 1 -18.09 -0.02 -12.42
CA MET A 1 -17.94 1.33 -11.84
C MET A 1 -16.83 1.27 -10.82
N ASN A 2 -15.99 2.28 -10.78
CA ASN A 2 -14.82 2.32 -9.89
C ASN A 2 -15.05 3.43 -8.86
N LYS A 3 -15.91 3.14 -7.89
CA LYS A 3 -16.34 4.12 -6.88
C LYS A 3 -15.35 4.19 -5.73
N ILE A 4 -15.06 5.40 -5.26
CA ILE A 4 -14.26 5.60 -4.05
C ILE A 4 -15.10 5.26 -2.82
N ILE A 5 -14.64 4.27 -2.06
CA ILE A 5 -15.33 3.74 -0.87
C ILE A 5 -14.85 4.39 0.41
N SER A 6 -13.55 4.61 0.50
CA SER A 6 -12.95 5.33 1.64
C SER A 6 -11.77 6.17 1.20
N LYS A 7 -11.49 7.20 1.99
CA LYS A 7 -10.35 8.08 1.81
C LYS A 7 -9.83 8.53 3.17
N LYS A 8 -8.54 8.36 3.39
CA LYS A 8 -7.84 8.80 4.59
C LYS A 8 -6.61 9.61 4.19
N GLN A 9 -6.37 10.71 4.87
CA GLN A 9 -5.15 11.50 4.70
C GLN A 9 -4.12 11.05 5.74
N PHE A 10 -2.92 10.69 5.29
CA PHE A 10 -1.81 10.32 6.16
C PHE A 10 -0.93 11.53 6.51
N SER A 11 -0.72 12.42 5.54
CA SER A 11 0.01 13.67 5.71
C SER A 11 -0.54 14.72 4.73
N GLU A 12 0.01 15.93 4.75
CA GLU A 12 -0.45 17.05 3.88
C GLU A 12 -0.62 16.63 2.41
N LYS A 13 0.27 15.75 1.90
CA LYS A 13 0.30 15.34 0.48
C LYS A 13 0.20 13.84 0.26
N VAL A 14 -0.14 13.05 1.28
CA VAL A 14 -0.25 11.59 1.14
C VAL A 14 -1.62 11.10 1.56
N PHE A 15 -2.29 10.44 0.63
CA PHE A 15 -3.66 9.95 0.78
C PHE A 15 -3.73 8.45 0.56
N CYS A 16 -4.54 7.79 1.37
CA CYS A 16 -4.93 6.40 1.21
C CYS A 16 -6.35 6.37 0.66
N ILE A 17 -6.54 5.75 -0.49
CA ILE A 17 -7.83 5.67 -1.19
C ILE A 17 -8.20 4.21 -1.40
N GLU A 18 -9.41 3.85 -1.00
CA GLU A 18 -10.01 2.55 -1.30
C GLU A 18 -11.06 2.73 -2.41
N VAL A 19 -11.01 1.88 -3.43
CA VAL A 19 -11.84 1.95 -4.63
C VAL A 19 -12.44 0.59 -4.97
N GLU A 20 -13.67 0.58 -5.48
CA GLU A 20 -14.31 -0.62 -6.02
C GLU A 20 -13.62 -1.06 -7.31
N ALA A 21 -13.13 -2.30 -7.33
CA ALA A 21 -12.56 -2.97 -8.50
C ALA A 21 -12.62 -4.49 -8.31
N PRO A 22 -13.80 -5.11 -8.28
CA PRO A 22 -13.97 -6.49 -7.80
C PRO A 22 -13.24 -7.54 -8.65
N LEU A 23 -13.12 -7.34 -9.95
CA LEU A 23 -12.40 -8.27 -10.82
C LEU A 23 -10.89 -8.25 -10.54
N ILE A 24 -10.33 -7.06 -10.33
CA ILE A 24 -8.92 -6.90 -10.02
C ILE A 24 -8.64 -7.38 -8.60
N ALA A 25 -9.49 -7.05 -7.63
CA ALA A 25 -9.32 -7.46 -6.24
C ALA A 25 -9.24 -8.99 -6.07
N ARG A 26 -10.00 -9.75 -6.88
CA ARG A 26 -10.00 -11.21 -6.87
C ARG A 26 -8.82 -11.84 -7.60
N SER A 27 -8.20 -11.14 -8.53
CA SER A 27 -7.17 -11.71 -9.42
C SER A 27 -5.77 -11.17 -9.15
N CYS A 28 -5.61 -10.05 -8.44
CA CYS A 28 -4.30 -9.48 -8.17
C CYS A 28 -3.51 -10.32 -7.15
N ARG A 29 -2.19 -10.25 -7.30
CA ARG A 29 -1.20 -10.88 -6.43
C ARG A 29 -0.18 -9.87 -5.96
N ALA A 30 0.55 -10.19 -4.89
CA ALA A 30 1.60 -9.33 -4.36
C ALA A 30 2.58 -8.89 -5.45
N GLY A 31 2.88 -7.60 -5.52
CA GLY A 31 3.74 -7.01 -6.54
C GLY A 31 3.01 -6.51 -7.79
N ASN A 32 1.71 -6.80 -7.96
CA ASN A 32 0.93 -6.21 -9.04
C ASN A 32 0.68 -4.72 -8.82
N PHE A 33 0.44 -4.00 -9.90
CA PHE A 33 0.01 -2.60 -9.91
C PHE A 33 -1.22 -2.41 -10.81
N ILE A 34 -1.80 -1.25 -10.77
CA ILE A 34 -2.92 -0.83 -11.61
C ILE A 34 -2.58 0.47 -12.32
N ILE A 35 -3.26 0.73 -13.43
CA ILE A 35 -3.27 2.04 -14.08
C ILE A 35 -4.62 2.68 -13.84
N VAL A 36 -4.62 3.91 -13.36
CA VAL A 36 -5.83 4.70 -13.06
C VAL A 36 -5.91 5.90 -14.00
N ARG A 37 -7.10 6.17 -14.50
CA ARG A 37 -7.45 7.39 -15.21
C ARG A 37 -8.65 8.03 -14.52
N VAL A 38 -8.48 9.22 -13.98
CA VAL A 38 -9.48 9.90 -13.15
C VAL A 38 -10.70 10.30 -13.95
N ASP A 39 -10.48 10.96 -15.10
CA ASP A 39 -11.53 11.40 -16.03
C ASP A 39 -11.09 11.21 -17.49
N LYS A 40 -11.97 11.50 -18.45
CA LYS A 40 -11.70 11.32 -19.89
C LYS A 40 -10.51 12.14 -20.42
N ASN A 41 -10.18 13.24 -19.75
CA ASN A 41 -9.12 14.17 -20.13
C ASN A 41 -7.85 13.98 -19.29
N SER A 42 -7.85 13.02 -18.36
CA SER A 42 -6.72 12.74 -17.47
C SER A 42 -5.77 11.70 -18.08
N GLU A 43 -4.52 11.80 -17.71
CA GLU A 43 -3.50 10.81 -18.06
C GLU A 43 -3.77 9.49 -17.35
N ARG A 44 -3.22 8.42 -17.91
CA ARG A 44 -3.15 7.10 -17.28
C ARG A 44 -1.91 7.02 -16.41
N VAL A 45 -2.10 6.84 -15.11
CA VAL A 45 -1.01 6.84 -14.12
C VAL A 45 -0.97 5.49 -13.40
N PRO A 46 0.22 4.86 -13.30
CA PRO A 46 0.37 3.62 -12.56
C PRO A 46 0.40 3.88 -11.05
N TYR A 47 -0.32 3.02 -10.31
CA TYR A 47 -0.32 3.00 -8.85
C TYR A 47 -0.17 1.57 -8.33
N THR A 48 0.60 1.42 -7.27
CA THR A 48 0.75 0.15 -6.58
C THR A 48 -0.53 -0.23 -5.84
N ILE A 49 -0.89 -1.50 -5.87
CA ILE A 49 -1.94 -2.06 -5.03
C ILE A 49 -1.34 -2.31 -3.64
N ALA A 50 -1.70 -1.48 -2.66
CA ALA A 50 -1.24 -1.63 -1.27
C ALA A 50 -1.98 -2.76 -0.54
N LYS A 51 -3.29 -2.87 -0.79
CA LYS A 51 -4.16 -3.94 -0.28
C LYS A 51 -5.22 -4.29 -1.30
N ALA A 52 -5.69 -5.52 -1.24
CA ALA A 52 -6.87 -5.99 -1.97
C ALA A 52 -7.77 -6.78 -1.02
N ASP A 53 -9.06 -6.52 -1.08
CA ASP A 53 -10.08 -7.29 -0.38
C ASP A 53 -10.98 -7.98 -1.42
N PRO A 54 -10.75 -9.28 -1.70
CA PRO A 54 -11.53 -10.02 -2.69
C PRO A 54 -13.02 -10.18 -2.32
N GLU A 55 -13.33 -10.19 -1.02
CA GLU A 55 -14.71 -10.34 -0.52
C GLU A 55 -15.50 -9.05 -0.71
N LYS A 56 -14.93 -7.93 -0.32
CA LYS A 56 -15.53 -6.61 -0.57
C LYS A 56 -15.41 -6.16 -2.02
N GLY A 57 -14.48 -6.73 -2.78
CA GLY A 57 -14.18 -6.32 -4.15
C GLY A 57 -13.51 -4.96 -4.23
N THR A 58 -12.64 -4.63 -3.26
CA THR A 58 -11.99 -3.32 -3.19
C THR A 58 -10.47 -3.42 -3.26
N LEU A 59 -9.86 -2.34 -3.74
CA LEU A 59 -8.41 -2.11 -3.77
C LEU A 59 -8.06 -0.87 -2.96
N THR A 60 -6.96 -0.94 -2.23
CA THR A 60 -6.37 0.21 -1.54
C THR A 60 -5.09 0.63 -2.23
N MET A 61 -4.97 1.90 -2.51
CA MET A 61 -3.76 2.54 -3.03
C MET A 61 -3.38 3.73 -2.16
N VAL A 62 -2.07 3.99 -2.06
CA VAL A 62 -1.53 5.18 -1.39
C VAL A 62 -0.96 6.09 -2.46
N ILE A 63 -1.37 7.35 -2.42
CA ILE A 63 -1.09 8.34 -3.45
C ILE A 63 -0.37 9.52 -2.81
N GLN A 64 0.76 9.88 -3.39
CA GLN A 64 1.43 11.13 -3.07
C GLN A 64 1.02 12.19 -4.10
N GLU A 65 0.54 13.31 -3.62
CA GLU A 65 0.18 14.44 -4.45
C GLU A 65 1.44 15.18 -4.90
N VAL A 66 1.87 14.91 -6.14
CA VAL A 66 3.10 15.46 -6.71
C VAL A 66 2.91 16.12 -8.08
N GLY A 67 1.75 15.98 -8.71
CA GLY A 67 1.47 16.51 -10.03
C GLY A 67 -0.02 16.50 -10.36
N ARG A 68 -0.37 17.04 -11.53
CA ARG A 68 -1.75 17.27 -11.95
C ARG A 68 -2.69 16.07 -11.80
N SER A 69 -2.24 14.89 -12.21
CA SER A 69 -3.07 13.69 -12.19
C SER A 69 -3.27 13.15 -10.77
N SER A 70 -2.21 13.18 -9.92
CA SER A 70 -2.32 12.79 -8.52
C SER A 70 -3.15 13.79 -7.71
N THR A 71 -3.03 15.10 -7.96
CA THR A 71 -3.90 16.11 -7.34
C THR A 71 -5.36 15.85 -7.67
N LYS A 72 -5.70 15.66 -8.96
CA LYS A 72 -7.08 15.35 -9.34
C LYS A 72 -7.63 14.10 -8.64
N LEU A 73 -6.82 13.05 -8.52
CA LEU A 73 -7.25 11.84 -7.83
C LEU A 73 -7.43 12.08 -6.32
N CYS A 74 -6.53 12.87 -5.73
CA CYS A 74 -6.62 13.26 -4.32
C CYS A 74 -7.78 14.23 -4.02
N ASP A 75 -8.28 14.97 -5.00
CA ASP A 75 -9.44 15.87 -4.84
C ASP A 75 -10.79 15.12 -4.82
N LEU A 76 -10.84 13.89 -5.35
CA LEU A 76 -12.05 13.08 -5.33
C LEU A 76 -12.48 12.74 -3.89
N LYS A 77 -13.78 12.65 -3.72
CA LYS A 77 -14.43 12.34 -2.43
C LYS A 77 -14.98 10.92 -2.42
N VAL A 78 -15.28 10.43 -1.24
CA VAL A 78 -16.04 9.18 -1.07
C VAL A 78 -17.36 9.29 -1.82
N GLY A 79 -17.63 8.32 -2.67
CA GLY A 79 -18.79 8.28 -3.55
C GLY A 79 -18.52 8.74 -4.98
N ASP A 80 -17.44 9.47 -5.23
CA ASP A 80 -17.01 9.82 -6.61
C ASP A 80 -16.50 8.57 -7.35
N GLU A 81 -16.47 8.66 -8.67
CA GLU A 81 -16.04 7.56 -9.54
C GLU A 81 -14.78 7.95 -10.32
N VAL A 82 -13.89 6.97 -10.51
CA VAL A 82 -12.75 7.05 -11.44
C VAL A 82 -13.17 6.47 -12.79
N ALA A 83 -12.77 7.12 -13.87
CA ALA A 83 -13.18 6.73 -15.21
C ALA A 83 -12.72 5.33 -15.60
N ASP A 84 -11.45 5.01 -15.34
CA ASP A 84 -10.90 3.68 -15.63
C ASP A 84 -9.92 3.23 -14.54
N ILE A 85 -9.97 1.93 -14.25
CA ILE A 85 -8.91 1.20 -13.55
C ILE A 85 -8.60 -0.05 -14.37
N VAL A 86 -7.34 -0.19 -14.79
CA VAL A 86 -6.85 -1.31 -15.58
C VAL A 86 -5.85 -2.09 -14.73
N GLY A 87 -6.06 -3.39 -14.65
CA GLY A 87 -5.20 -4.30 -13.90
C GLY A 87 -5.81 -5.70 -13.74
N PRO A 88 -5.16 -6.59 -12.96
CA PRO A 88 -3.82 -6.39 -12.41
C PRO A 88 -2.74 -6.40 -13.50
N LEU A 89 -1.70 -5.60 -13.32
CA LEU A 89 -0.58 -5.45 -14.24
C LEU A 89 0.73 -5.83 -13.56
N GLY A 90 1.76 -6.07 -14.36
CA GLY A 90 3.09 -6.46 -13.90
C GLY A 90 3.20 -7.95 -13.56
N THR A 91 4.43 -8.37 -13.32
CA THR A 91 4.74 -9.74 -12.88
C THR A 91 4.64 -9.80 -11.35
N PRO A 92 3.84 -10.72 -10.79
CA PRO A 92 3.78 -10.90 -9.34
C PRO A 92 5.15 -11.23 -8.75
N SER A 93 5.39 -10.78 -7.53
CA SER A 93 6.58 -11.18 -6.78
C SER A 93 6.60 -12.69 -6.54
N HIS A 94 7.78 -13.28 -6.61
CA HIS A 94 7.96 -14.70 -6.29
C HIS A 94 7.90 -14.88 -4.77
N ILE A 95 6.92 -15.65 -4.32
CA ILE A 95 6.65 -15.86 -2.89
C ILE A 95 6.87 -17.33 -2.54
N GLU A 96 7.87 -17.58 -1.70
CA GLU A 96 8.19 -18.90 -1.16
C GLU A 96 8.58 -18.79 0.32
N ASN A 97 8.77 -19.91 0.97
CA ASN A 97 9.37 -19.93 2.30
C ASN A 97 10.90 -19.89 2.16
N TYR A 98 11.47 -18.72 2.40
CA TYR A 98 12.92 -18.47 2.40
C TYR A 98 13.53 -18.55 3.80
N GLY A 99 12.71 -18.77 4.83
CA GLY A 99 13.12 -18.75 6.23
C GLY A 99 12.98 -17.36 6.86
N THR A 100 14.03 -16.56 6.87
CA THR A 100 13.99 -15.16 7.35
C THR A 100 14.12 -14.20 6.20
N VAL A 101 13.21 -13.24 6.10
CA VAL A 101 13.19 -12.19 5.07
C VAL A 101 13.21 -10.81 5.70
N VAL A 102 13.86 -9.87 5.05
CA VAL A 102 13.86 -8.45 5.43
C VAL A 102 13.14 -7.66 4.35
N CYS A 103 12.11 -6.91 4.76
CA CYS A 103 11.34 -6.04 3.88
C CYS A 103 11.56 -4.59 4.31
N ALA A 104 12.15 -3.78 3.44
CA ALA A 104 12.44 -2.38 3.74
C ALA A 104 11.63 -1.43 2.85
N GLY A 105 11.03 -0.41 3.46
CA GLY A 105 10.27 0.61 2.76
C GLY A 105 10.36 1.98 3.40
N GLY A 106 10.44 3.02 2.57
CA GLY A 106 10.51 4.41 3.01
C GLY A 106 9.35 5.25 2.47
N GLY A 107 8.73 6.06 3.33
CA GLY A 107 7.62 6.92 2.95
C GLY A 107 6.49 6.15 2.26
N ILE A 108 6.08 6.59 1.08
CA ILE A 108 5.04 5.92 0.27
C ILE A 108 5.45 4.49 -0.16
N GLY A 109 6.76 4.18 -0.20
CA GLY A 109 7.25 2.83 -0.52
C GLY A 109 6.83 1.76 0.49
N ILE A 110 6.41 2.15 1.70
CA ILE A 110 5.84 1.23 2.69
C ILE A 110 4.58 0.57 2.15
N ALA A 111 3.73 1.33 1.45
CA ALA A 111 2.54 0.79 0.79
C ALA A 111 2.87 -0.25 -0.30
N ALA A 112 4.02 -0.10 -0.97
CA ALA A 112 4.45 -1.02 -2.02
C ALA A 112 4.96 -2.35 -1.46
N ILE A 113 5.62 -2.36 -0.32
CA ILE A 113 6.12 -3.59 0.31
C ILE A 113 5.05 -4.34 1.09
N LEU A 114 3.98 -3.68 1.53
CA LEU A 114 2.95 -4.29 2.38
C LEU A 114 2.33 -5.56 1.78
N PRO A 115 1.88 -5.62 0.52
CA PRO A 115 1.34 -6.85 -0.05
C PRO A 115 2.39 -7.97 -0.14
N ILE A 116 3.65 -7.61 -0.37
CA ILE A 116 4.75 -8.58 -0.50
C ILE A 116 5.08 -9.19 0.86
N LEU A 117 5.28 -8.37 1.90
CA LEU A 117 5.55 -8.87 3.26
C LEU A 117 4.39 -9.68 3.81
N THR A 118 3.15 -9.29 3.51
CA THR A 118 1.94 -10.04 3.87
C THR A 118 1.94 -11.44 3.23
N ALA A 119 2.25 -11.52 1.94
CA ALA A 119 2.33 -12.79 1.23
C ALA A 119 3.49 -13.66 1.74
N LEU A 120 4.65 -13.06 2.01
CA LEU A 120 5.81 -13.76 2.58
C LEU A 120 5.52 -14.31 3.98
N LYS A 121 4.83 -13.53 4.83
CA LYS A 121 4.41 -14.01 6.17
C LYS A 121 3.45 -15.19 6.05
N LYS A 122 2.46 -15.12 5.17
CA LYS A 122 1.53 -16.22 4.91
C LYS A 122 2.21 -17.48 4.34
N ALA A 123 3.34 -17.32 3.64
CA ALA A 123 4.16 -18.44 3.16
C ALA A 123 5.04 -19.08 4.23
N GLY A 124 4.96 -18.63 5.49
CA GLY A 124 5.69 -19.20 6.63
C GLY A 124 7.05 -18.59 6.89
N ASN A 125 7.38 -17.44 6.31
CA ASN A 125 8.62 -16.74 6.60
C ASN A 125 8.58 -16.02 7.94
N ARG A 126 9.75 -15.89 8.58
CA ARG A 126 9.99 -14.87 9.59
C ARG A 126 10.22 -13.55 8.86
N VAL A 127 9.38 -12.55 9.13
CA VAL A 127 9.42 -11.26 8.45
C VAL A 127 9.96 -10.18 9.39
N ILE A 128 11.04 -9.54 8.98
CA ILE A 128 11.60 -8.35 9.62
C ILE A 128 11.32 -7.15 8.72
N SER A 129 10.58 -6.17 9.21
CA SER A 129 10.23 -4.99 8.44
C SER A 129 11.01 -3.77 8.91
N VAL A 130 11.64 -3.07 7.98
CA VAL A 130 12.37 -1.83 8.21
C VAL A 130 11.60 -0.69 7.56
N LEU A 131 11.06 0.22 8.37
CA LEU A 131 10.26 1.34 7.92
C LEU A 131 11.03 2.63 8.15
N ALA A 132 11.11 3.47 7.13
CA ALA A 132 11.79 4.74 7.20
C ALA A 132 10.91 5.90 6.69
N GLY A 133 11.19 7.10 7.17
CA GLY A 133 10.56 8.33 6.71
C GLY A 133 11.37 9.55 7.10
N ARG A 134 11.11 10.68 6.46
CA ARG A 134 11.75 11.95 6.86
C ARG A 134 11.28 12.36 8.24
N THR A 135 10.00 12.20 8.51
CA THR A 135 9.35 12.51 9.78
C THR A 135 8.42 11.37 10.18
N LYS A 136 7.97 11.37 11.42
CA LYS A 136 7.05 10.37 11.98
C LYS A 136 5.77 10.23 11.13
N GLU A 137 5.21 11.33 10.66
CA GLU A 137 3.96 11.36 9.89
C GLU A 137 4.10 10.69 8.52
N LEU A 138 5.33 10.60 7.99
CA LEU A 138 5.63 9.96 6.71
C LEU A 138 5.94 8.47 6.83
N VAL A 139 5.99 7.91 8.03
CA VAL A 139 6.04 6.46 8.26
C VAL A 139 4.59 5.95 8.33
N ILE A 140 4.05 5.63 7.17
CA ILE A 140 2.63 5.27 6.98
C ILE A 140 2.38 3.77 7.23
N MET A 141 1.11 3.38 7.45
CA MET A 141 0.65 1.99 7.51
C MET A 141 1.40 1.10 8.51
N VAL A 142 1.90 1.68 9.61
CA VAL A 142 2.70 0.96 10.61
C VAL A 142 1.93 -0.21 11.23
N ASP A 143 0.66 -0.01 11.56
CA ASP A 143 -0.18 -1.05 12.18
C ASP A 143 -0.44 -2.20 11.21
N ASP A 144 -0.65 -1.90 9.93
CA ASP A 144 -0.79 -2.91 8.89
C ASP A 144 0.50 -3.75 8.73
N VAL A 145 1.66 -3.10 8.77
CA VAL A 145 2.96 -3.79 8.69
C VAL A 145 3.20 -4.67 9.93
N LYS A 146 2.85 -4.17 11.13
CA LYS A 146 2.99 -4.94 12.38
C LYS A 146 2.18 -6.23 12.36
N GLU A 147 1.01 -6.24 11.75
CA GLU A 147 0.15 -7.42 11.68
C GLU A 147 0.82 -8.60 10.96
N TYR A 148 1.72 -8.31 10.01
CA TYR A 148 2.38 -9.32 9.18
C TYR A 148 3.90 -9.37 9.36
N SER A 149 4.42 -8.83 10.45
CA SER A 149 5.86 -8.81 10.74
C SER A 149 6.15 -9.39 12.12
N ASP A 150 7.25 -10.14 12.24
CA ASP A 150 7.74 -10.64 13.52
C ASP A 150 8.56 -9.57 14.25
N GLU A 151 9.16 -8.67 13.48
CA GLU A 151 9.96 -7.57 14.00
C GLU A 151 9.76 -6.34 13.11
N VAL A 152 9.60 -5.17 13.72
CA VAL A 152 9.47 -3.91 13.01
C VAL A 152 10.47 -2.91 13.56
N ILE A 153 11.34 -2.41 12.69
CA ILE A 153 12.32 -1.37 12.96
C ILE A 153 11.82 -0.10 12.29
N ILE A 154 11.68 0.98 13.05
CA ILE A 154 11.22 2.27 12.53
C ILE A 154 12.29 3.31 12.81
N MET A 155 12.60 4.11 11.78
CA MET A 155 13.55 5.21 11.87
C MET A 155 13.09 6.41 11.06
N THR A 156 13.45 7.61 11.51
CA THR A 156 13.18 8.86 10.79
C THR A 156 14.44 9.71 10.71
N ASP A 157 14.55 10.48 9.63
CA ASP A 157 15.73 11.32 9.39
C ASP A 157 15.87 12.43 10.45
N ASP A 158 14.74 12.95 10.94
CA ASP A 158 14.67 13.99 11.97
C ASP A 158 14.75 13.44 13.41
N GLY A 159 14.85 12.11 13.57
CA GLY A 159 14.86 11.47 14.89
C GLY A 159 13.53 11.50 15.64
N SER A 160 12.44 11.96 15.04
CA SER A 160 11.12 12.07 15.69
C SER A 160 10.49 10.71 15.99
N TYR A 161 10.96 9.64 15.33
CA TYR A 161 10.51 8.29 15.56
C TYR A 161 11.66 7.28 15.40
N LEU A 162 12.09 6.70 16.50
CA LEU A 162 13.02 5.59 16.51
C LEU A 162 12.44 4.51 17.41
N SER A 163 12.14 3.34 16.85
CA SER A 163 11.55 2.23 17.58
C SER A 163 11.98 0.90 17.00
N LEU A 164 12.33 -0.01 17.90
CA LEU A 164 12.50 -1.43 17.62
C LEU A 164 11.39 -2.17 18.34
N ILE A 165 10.49 -2.78 17.59
CA ILE A 165 9.36 -3.52 18.14
C ILE A 165 9.54 -4.99 17.81
N HIS A 166 9.79 -5.80 18.85
CA HIS A 166 9.74 -7.25 18.76
C HIS A 166 8.30 -7.71 19.03
N ILE A 167 7.70 -8.37 18.06
CA ILE A 167 6.40 -9.02 18.23
C ILE A 167 6.70 -10.45 18.63
N SER A 168 6.71 -10.70 19.95
CA SER A 168 6.83 -12.08 20.47
C SER A 168 5.54 -12.83 20.15
N GLU A 169 5.67 -14.01 19.54
CA GLU A 169 4.53 -14.89 19.42
C GLU A 169 4.01 -15.24 20.83
N PRO A 170 2.68 -15.30 21.03
CA PRO A 170 2.15 -15.85 22.26
C PRO A 170 2.57 -17.32 22.35
N THR A 171 3.32 -17.65 23.37
CA THR A 171 3.66 -19.04 23.78
C THR A 171 2.42 -19.83 24.11
#